data_2f1319379a73123f139c3d9d2e96c0dd
#
_entry.id   2f1319379a73123f139c3d9d2e96c0dd
#
_cell.length_a   1.000
_cell.length_b   1.000
_cell.length_c   1.000
_cell.angle_alpha   90.00
_cell.angle_beta   90.00
_cell.angle_gamma   90.00
#
_symmetry.space_group_name_H-M   'P 1'
#
loop_
_entity.id
_entity.type
_entity.pdbx_description
1 polymer ?
#
loop_
_entity_poly.entity_id
_entity_poly.type
_entity_poly.pdbx_seq_one_letter_code
_entity_poly.pdbx_strand_id
1 'polypeptide(L)'
;LINHKLTPITLDKEGKIWLAACMVSLSSHNSAGHIEMRKAGQKNYWTYSLEQHKWQECEGITLSNKEKDILTLSAQGYTMNEIADKLCIAIDTVKYYKRRIFERMEVKNITEALSFATNYKLL
;
A
#
# COMPACT_ATOMS: atom_id res chain seq x y z
N LEU A 1 -8.11 11.41 16.05
CA LEU A 1 -8.57 10.90 14.75
C LEU A 1 -8.46 9.39 14.70
N ILE A 2 -9.35 8.74 13.96
CA ILE A 2 -9.36 7.29 13.74
C ILE A 2 -9.33 6.98 12.24
N ASN A 3 -8.67 5.88 11.89
CA ASN A 3 -8.80 5.25 10.60
C ASN A 3 -9.93 4.21 10.68
N HIS A 4 -10.83 4.25 9.72
CA HIS A 4 -11.92 3.31 9.61
C HIS A 4 -11.83 2.58 8.27
N LYS A 5 -11.61 1.27 8.33
CA LYS A 5 -11.54 0.40 7.13
C LYS A 5 -12.76 -0.52 7.13
N LEU A 6 -13.55 -0.45 6.07
CA LEU A 6 -14.67 -1.35 5.82
C LEU A 6 -14.29 -2.30 4.67
N THR A 7 -14.39 -3.59 4.91
CA THR A 7 -14.10 -4.63 3.90
C THR A 7 -15.35 -5.49 3.73
N PRO A 8 -16.00 -5.46 2.56
CA PRO A 8 -17.10 -6.38 2.27
C PRO A 8 -16.61 -7.83 2.31
N ILE A 9 -17.33 -8.69 3.02
CA ILE A 9 -17.04 -10.13 3.13
C ILE A 9 -17.94 -10.91 2.20
N THR A 10 -19.24 -10.59 2.21
CA THR A 10 -20.25 -11.25 1.37
C THR A 10 -21.19 -10.22 0.76
N LEU A 11 -21.64 -10.53 -0.44
CA LEU A 11 -22.69 -9.78 -1.13
C LEU A 11 -23.96 -10.63 -1.14
N ASP A 12 -25.12 -9.97 -1.18
CA ASP A 12 -26.40 -10.62 -1.42
C ASP A 12 -26.58 -10.99 -2.90
N LYS A 13 -27.73 -11.57 -3.23
CA LYS A 13 -28.05 -11.99 -4.62
C LYS A 13 -28.19 -10.83 -5.58
N GLU A 14 -28.36 -9.61 -5.08
CA GLU A 14 -28.48 -8.37 -5.85
C GLU A 14 -27.13 -7.62 -5.98
N GLY A 15 -26.05 -8.18 -5.37
CA GLY A 15 -24.72 -7.57 -5.37
C GLY A 15 -24.52 -6.46 -4.31
N LYS A 16 -25.45 -6.32 -3.36
CA LYS A 16 -25.34 -5.39 -2.25
C LYS A 16 -24.51 -6.01 -1.11
N ILE A 17 -23.82 -5.19 -0.35
CA ILE A 17 -23.05 -5.66 0.82
C ILE A 17 -24.00 -6.20 1.87
N TRP A 18 -23.90 -7.51 2.16
CA TRP A 18 -24.67 -8.18 3.22
C TRP A 18 -23.88 -8.27 4.51
N LEU A 19 -22.60 -8.58 4.43
CA LEU A 19 -21.69 -8.67 5.57
C LEU A 19 -20.39 -7.96 5.26
N ALA A 20 -19.92 -7.14 6.19
CA ALA A 20 -18.64 -6.45 6.09
C ALA A 20 -17.87 -6.51 7.39
N ALA A 21 -16.55 -6.63 7.32
CA ALA A 21 -15.67 -6.42 8.45
C ALA A 21 -15.34 -4.93 8.59
N CYS A 22 -15.44 -4.44 9.81
CA CYS A 22 -15.09 -3.07 10.17
C CYS A 22 -13.85 -3.10 11.06
N MET A 23 -12.79 -2.41 10.63
CA MET A 23 -11.57 -2.23 11.41
C MET A 23 -11.39 -0.77 11.74
N VAL A 24 -11.21 -0.47 13.02
CA VAL A 24 -10.96 0.88 13.52
C VAL A 24 -9.59 0.91 14.21
N SER A 25 -8.77 1.87 13.84
CA SER A 25 -7.45 2.08 14.44
C SER A 25 -7.19 3.57 14.68
N LEU A 26 -6.25 3.88 15.59
CA LEU A 26 -5.81 5.24 15.77
C LEU A 26 -5.10 5.74 14.51
N SER A 27 -5.41 6.97 14.09
CA SER A 27 -4.75 7.61 12.95
C SER A 27 -3.47 8.30 13.41
N SER A 28 -2.40 8.14 12.64
CA SER A 28 -1.18 8.93 12.78
C SER A 28 -1.27 10.30 12.10
N HIS A 29 -2.34 10.57 11.36
CA HIS A 29 -2.56 11.84 10.67
C HIS A 29 -3.27 12.86 11.56
N ASN A 30 -2.87 14.12 11.45
CA ASN A 30 -3.45 15.23 12.18
C ASN A 30 -4.61 15.93 11.45
N SER A 31 -4.89 15.51 10.20
CA SER A 31 -5.98 16.04 9.38
C SER A 31 -7.06 14.99 9.16
N ALA A 32 -8.32 15.44 9.17
CA ALA A 32 -9.48 14.60 8.86
C ALA A 32 -9.78 14.62 7.35
N GLY A 33 -10.46 13.59 6.87
CA GLY A 33 -11.17 13.67 5.61
C GLY A 33 -10.46 13.07 4.40
N HIS A 34 -9.93 11.85 4.54
CA HIS A 34 -9.50 11.08 3.39
C HIS A 34 -10.40 9.85 3.21
N ILE A 35 -11.14 9.81 2.11
CA ILE A 35 -12.00 8.67 1.76
C ILE A 35 -11.46 8.05 0.48
N GLU A 36 -11.06 6.79 0.57
CA GLU A 36 -10.59 6.02 -0.58
C GLU A 36 -11.46 4.79 -0.82
N MET A 37 -11.65 4.46 -2.08
CA MET A 37 -12.28 3.22 -2.51
C MET A 37 -11.31 2.45 -3.42
N ARG A 38 -11.03 1.20 -3.05
CA ARG A 38 -10.18 0.28 -3.84
C ARG A 38 -10.98 -0.97 -4.20
N LYS A 39 -10.88 -1.37 -5.46
CA LYS A 39 -11.48 -2.63 -5.94
C LYS A 39 -10.39 -3.70 -6.04
N ALA A 40 -10.68 -4.88 -5.51
CA ALA A 40 -9.75 -6.00 -5.57
C ALA A 40 -9.36 -6.31 -7.02
N GLY A 41 -8.05 -6.51 -7.26
CA GLY A 41 -7.52 -6.81 -8.59
C GLY A 41 -7.38 -5.60 -9.53
N GLN A 42 -7.76 -4.40 -9.13
CA GLN A 42 -7.56 -3.19 -9.92
C GLN A 42 -6.37 -2.38 -9.40
N LYS A 43 -5.60 -1.80 -10.33
CA LYS A 43 -4.48 -0.90 -10.02
C LYS A 43 -5.00 0.45 -9.54
N ASN A 44 -6.02 0.98 -10.21
CA ASN A 44 -6.57 2.29 -9.91
C ASN A 44 -7.45 2.24 -8.67
N TYR A 45 -7.51 3.37 -7.98
CA TYR A 45 -8.38 3.60 -6.84
C TYR A 45 -9.06 4.95 -6.97
N TRP A 46 -10.07 5.19 -6.17
CA TRP A 46 -10.83 6.44 -6.19
C TRP A 46 -10.72 7.14 -4.85
N THR A 47 -10.52 8.44 -4.89
CA THR A 47 -10.58 9.32 -3.72
C THR A 47 -11.82 10.20 -3.82
N TYR A 48 -12.50 10.42 -2.70
CA TYR A 48 -13.63 11.33 -2.65
C TYR A 48 -13.18 12.71 -2.23
N SER A 49 -13.38 13.69 -3.10
CA SER A 49 -13.14 15.10 -2.79
C SER A 49 -14.33 15.66 -2.01
N LEU A 50 -14.11 16.03 -0.77
CA LEU A 50 -15.14 16.68 0.08
C LEU A 50 -15.50 18.07 -0.43
N GLU A 51 -14.58 18.79 -1.06
CA GLU A 51 -14.81 20.13 -1.61
C GLU A 51 -15.64 20.08 -2.89
N GLN A 52 -15.33 19.13 -3.78
CA GLN A 52 -15.99 19.01 -5.08
C GLN A 52 -17.18 18.04 -5.07
N HIS A 53 -17.42 17.35 -3.95
CA HIS A 53 -18.46 16.33 -3.79
C HIS A 53 -18.47 15.27 -4.89
N LYS A 54 -17.27 14.83 -5.34
CA LYS A 54 -17.14 13.82 -6.40
C LYS A 54 -15.98 12.87 -6.18
N TRP A 55 -16.08 11.71 -6.77
CA TRP A 55 -15.00 10.73 -6.86
C TRP A 55 -14.02 11.11 -7.96
N GLN A 56 -12.74 11.03 -7.64
CA GLN A 56 -11.63 11.22 -8.58
C GLN A 56 -10.87 9.90 -8.68
N GLU A 57 -10.60 9.47 -9.90
CA GLU A 57 -9.80 8.28 -10.16
C GLU A 57 -8.32 8.62 -10.02
N CYS A 58 -7.61 7.78 -9.27
CA CYS A 58 -6.18 7.90 -9.01
C CYS A 58 -5.47 6.63 -9.47
N GLU A 59 -4.29 6.79 -10.03
CA GLU A 59 -3.46 5.67 -10.41
C GLU A 59 -2.72 5.12 -9.17
N GLY A 60 -2.91 3.83 -8.89
CA GLY A 60 -2.23 3.15 -7.79
C GLY A 60 -0.77 2.83 -8.11
N ILE A 61 0.03 2.71 -7.06
CA ILE A 61 1.42 2.28 -7.14
C ILE A 61 1.44 0.78 -7.51
N THR A 62 2.28 0.42 -8.48
CA THR A 62 2.62 -0.97 -8.80
C THR A 62 4.09 -1.19 -8.55
N LEU A 63 4.44 -2.34 -7.98
CA LEU A 63 5.82 -2.74 -7.77
C LEU A 63 6.26 -3.71 -8.87
N SER A 64 7.46 -3.50 -9.40
CA SER A 64 8.14 -4.50 -10.23
C SER A 64 8.52 -5.74 -9.41
N ASN A 65 8.78 -6.86 -10.06
CA ASN A 65 9.21 -8.08 -9.36
C ASN A 65 10.46 -7.85 -8.50
N LYS A 66 11.45 -7.11 -9.01
CA LYS A 66 12.65 -6.77 -8.24
C LYS A 66 12.36 -5.90 -7.01
N GLU A 67 11.45 -4.95 -7.12
CA GLU A 67 11.01 -4.12 -5.98
C GLU A 67 10.29 -4.97 -4.92
N LYS A 68 9.46 -5.93 -5.34
CA LYS A 68 8.79 -6.89 -4.43
C LYS A 68 9.81 -7.78 -3.73
N ASP A 69 10.78 -8.34 -4.47
CA ASP A 69 11.82 -9.20 -3.91
C ASP A 69 12.64 -8.45 -2.85
N ILE A 70 13.06 -7.21 -3.15
CA ILE A 70 13.80 -6.36 -2.21
C ILE A 70 12.99 -6.07 -0.94
N LEU A 71 11.70 -5.74 -1.08
CA LEU A 71 10.82 -5.52 0.07
C LEU A 71 10.62 -6.80 0.90
N THR A 72 10.38 -7.92 0.24
CA THR A 72 10.19 -9.22 0.89
C THR A 72 11.44 -9.64 1.67
N LEU A 73 12.62 -9.57 1.06
CA LEU A 73 13.88 -9.87 1.74
C LEU A 73 14.17 -8.89 2.88
N SER A 74 13.84 -7.61 2.71
CA SER A 74 13.94 -6.62 3.80
C SER A 74 12.99 -6.94 4.96
N ALA A 75 11.78 -7.43 4.69
CA ALA A 75 10.83 -7.88 5.70
C ALA A 75 11.35 -9.10 6.49
N GLN A 76 12.12 -9.97 5.83
CA GLN A 76 12.78 -11.12 6.43
C GLN A 76 14.02 -10.76 7.25
N GLY A 77 14.40 -9.49 7.29
CA GLY A 77 15.52 -8.99 8.09
C GLY A 77 16.89 -9.02 7.39
N TYR A 78 16.95 -9.33 6.10
CA TYR A 78 18.22 -9.31 5.36
C TYR A 78 18.78 -7.90 5.21
N THR A 79 20.09 -7.79 5.38
CA THR A 79 20.84 -6.55 5.13
C THR A 79 20.93 -6.24 3.63
N MET A 80 21.29 -5.01 3.29
CA MET A 80 21.44 -4.62 1.88
C MET A 80 22.49 -5.43 1.13
N ASN A 81 23.58 -5.85 1.81
CA ASN A 81 24.60 -6.71 1.21
C ASN A 81 24.04 -8.10 0.91
N GLU A 82 23.37 -8.72 1.87
CA GLU A 82 22.75 -10.03 1.69
C GLU A 82 21.66 -10.03 0.62
N ILE A 83 20.90 -8.94 0.51
CA ILE A 83 19.90 -8.76 -0.56
C ILE A 83 20.59 -8.67 -1.92
N ALA A 84 21.68 -7.90 -2.01
CA ALA A 84 22.49 -7.78 -3.23
C ALA A 84 23.03 -9.14 -3.69
N ASP A 85 23.60 -9.91 -2.76
CA ASP A 85 24.11 -11.26 -3.02
C ASP A 85 23.00 -12.22 -3.46
N LYS A 86 21.87 -12.25 -2.74
CA LYS A 86 20.73 -13.13 -3.08
C LYS A 86 20.11 -12.84 -4.44
N LEU A 87 20.06 -11.57 -4.83
CA LEU A 87 19.47 -11.14 -6.10
C LEU A 87 20.50 -11.04 -7.23
N CYS A 88 21.79 -11.35 -6.95
CA CYS A 88 22.91 -11.24 -7.89
C CYS A 88 22.97 -9.84 -8.54
N ILE A 89 22.85 -8.78 -7.76
CA ILE A 89 22.94 -7.38 -8.20
C ILE A 89 23.90 -6.59 -7.32
N ALA A 90 24.37 -5.44 -7.82
CA ALA A 90 25.22 -4.55 -7.04
C ALA A 90 24.44 -3.94 -5.85
N ILE A 91 25.14 -3.71 -4.73
CA ILE A 91 24.55 -3.09 -3.54
C ILE A 91 23.96 -1.70 -3.84
N ASP A 92 24.59 -0.94 -4.73
CA ASP A 92 24.10 0.39 -5.13
C ASP A 92 22.78 0.29 -5.92
N THR A 93 22.56 -0.82 -6.62
CA THR A 93 21.29 -1.14 -7.27
C THR A 93 20.20 -1.40 -6.22
N VAL A 94 20.51 -2.10 -5.12
CA VAL A 94 19.57 -2.30 -4.00
C VAL A 94 19.21 -0.96 -3.36
N LYS A 95 20.21 -0.11 -3.08
CA LYS A 95 20.00 1.24 -2.56
C LYS A 95 19.11 2.08 -3.47
N TYR A 96 19.37 2.04 -4.77
CA TYR A 96 18.58 2.75 -5.78
C TYR A 96 17.10 2.32 -5.74
N TYR A 97 16.83 1.01 -5.77
CA TYR A 97 15.46 0.51 -5.69
C TYR A 97 14.77 0.88 -4.38
N LYS A 98 15.47 0.76 -3.23
CA LYS A 98 14.90 1.16 -1.92
C LYS A 98 14.52 2.63 -1.90
N ARG A 99 15.41 3.52 -2.36
CA ARG A 99 15.12 4.96 -2.46
C ARG A 99 13.90 5.20 -3.35
N ARG A 100 13.86 4.60 -4.53
CA ARG A 100 12.75 4.74 -5.47
C ARG A 100 11.41 4.24 -4.89
N ILE A 101 11.42 3.13 -4.16
CA ILE A 101 10.25 2.63 -3.46
C ILE A 101 9.77 3.66 -2.43
N PHE A 102 10.67 4.19 -1.62
CA PHE A 102 10.33 5.16 -0.58
C PHE A 102 9.77 6.47 -1.15
N GLU A 103 10.38 6.98 -2.21
CA GLU A 103 9.89 8.17 -2.93
C GLU A 103 8.48 7.95 -3.49
N ARG A 104 8.23 6.81 -4.14
CA ARG A 104 6.94 6.50 -4.75
C ARG A 104 5.82 6.21 -3.75
N MET A 105 6.16 5.65 -2.59
CA MET A 105 5.23 5.37 -1.51
C MET A 105 5.10 6.54 -0.52
N GLU A 106 5.92 7.59 -0.68
CA GLU A 106 5.99 8.74 0.23
C GLU A 106 6.26 8.33 1.68
N VAL A 107 7.15 7.35 1.87
CA VAL A 107 7.53 6.80 3.18
C VAL A 107 8.99 7.08 3.50
N LYS A 108 9.34 7.09 4.80
CA LYS A 108 10.67 7.46 5.29
C LYS A 108 11.57 6.27 5.60
N ASN A 109 10.99 5.10 5.84
CA ASN A 109 11.74 3.92 6.27
C ASN A 109 11.10 2.62 5.76
N ILE A 110 11.84 1.51 5.94
CA ILE A 110 11.41 0.19 5.46
C ILE A 110 10.13 -0.31 6.14
N THR A 111 9.95 -0.02 7.43
CA THR A 111 8.77 -0.45 8.20
C THR A 111 7.51 0.22 7.66
N GLU A 112 7.58 1.51 7.36
CA GLU A 112 6.48 2.23 6.72
C GLU A 112 6.19 1.69 5.32
N ALA A 113 7.25 1.40 4.52
CA ALA A 113 7.10 0.82 3.20
C ALA A 113 6.43 -0.55 3.22
N LEU A 114 6.78 -1.40 4.17
CA LEU A 114 6.17 -2.72 4.36
C LEU A 114 4.71 -2.61 4.82
N SER A 115 4.44 -1.72 5.77
CA SER A 115 3.07 -1.43 6.21
C SER A 115 2.21 -0.94 5.03
N PHE A 116 2.74 -0.01 4.23
CA PHE A 116 2.08 0.47 3.03
C PHE A 116 1.82 -0.67 2.03
N ALA A 117 2.86 -1.44 1.68
CA ALA A 117 2.75 -2.53 0.72
C ALA A 117 1.74 -3.61 1.15
N THR A 118 1.68 -3.92 2.44
CA THR A 118 0.71 -4.86 3.01
C THR A 118 -0.72 -4.30 2.96
N ASN A 119 -0.90 -3.04 3.39
CA ASN A 119 -2.22 -2.40 3.40
C ASN A 119 -2.82 -2.28 2.00
N TYR A 120 -1.98 -2.05 1.00
CA TYR A 120 -2.40 -1.89 -0.39
C TYR A 120 -2.26 -3.17 -1.23
N LYS A 121 -1.91 -4.32 -0.61
CA LYS A 121 -1.76 -5.63 -1.27
C LYS A 121 -0.83 -5.58 -2.48
N LEU A 122 0.33 -4.92 -2.32
CA LEU A 122 1.34 -4.78 -3.36
C LEU A 122 2.35 -5.94 -3.38
N LEU A 123 2.43 -6.66 -2.26
CA LEU A 123 3.26 -7.86 -2.07
C LEU A 123 2.44 -9.12 -2.31
#